data_d0cabd3c9828ed59493ecfe11e9f3af2
#
_entry.id   d0cabd3c9828ed59493ecfe11e9f3af2
#
_cell.length_a   1.000
_cell.length_b   1.000
_cell.length_c   1.000
_cell.angle_alpha   90.00
_cell.angle_beta   90.00
_cell.angle_gamma   90.00
#
_symmetry.space_group_name_H-M   'P 1'
#
loop_
_entity.id
_entity.type
_entity.pdbx_description
1 polymer ?
#
loop_
_entity_poly.entity_id
_entity_poly.type
_entity_poly.pdbx_seq_one_letter_code
_entity_poly.pdbx_strand_id
1 'polypeptide(L)'
;MWKEAEALGLARTLALPRLGTAARTECTPHQLGLAGTLALPLELVMRITGGFAARRILKVPKGLAVRPTPDLVKQAVFNSLGGRVVEARVLELFAGTGALSLECLSRGAGAAVCVEKSARHAEVLRQNLQAAGFPPGVLQVRVQDVFAALAQLAAAGERFDLILADPPYGEKNVGRRSTSFAQRLLDEAALPEVLAAEGLLVLGHARRDTLSLPDHWQERKLLKHGDSIMRFLRPARMAGAPVSDPARSR
;
A
#
# COMPACT_ATOMS: atom_id res chain seq x y z
N MET A 1 9.75 -42.02 34.50
CA MET A 1 11.18 -42.21 34.86
C MET A 1 11.87 -40.87 34.69
N TRP A 2 11.61 -39.97 35.64
CA TRP A 2 12.32 -38.71 35.80
C TRP A 2 12.26 -38.37 37.28
N LYS A 3 13.29 -38.73 38.02
CA LYS A 3 13.63 -38.25 39.36
C LYS A 3 15.15 -38.20 39.45
N GLU A 4 15.56 -37.19 40.19
CA GLU A 4 16.92 -37.02 40.75
C GLU A 4 17.91 -36.18 39.95
N ALA A 5 18.05 -34.92 40.44
CA ALA A 5 19.29 -34.31 40.82
C ALA A 5 19.02 -32.99 41.58
N GLU A 6 18.71 -33.11 42.88
CA GLU A 6 18.98 -32.08 43.88
C GLU A 6 20.42 -32.23 44.37
N ALA A 7 20.97 -31.10 44.74
CA ALA A 7 22.16 -30.89 45.56
C ALA A 7 23.41 -30.38 44.82
N LEU A 8 23.64 -29.11 44.98
CA LEU A 8 24.87 -28.56 45.57
C LEU A 8 24.75 -27.02 45.65
N GLY A 9 24.59 -26.56 46.85
CA GLY A 9 24.49 -25.17 47.23
C GLY A 9 25.81 -24.40 47.06
N LEU A 10 25.67 -23.10 46.84
CA LEU A 10 26.62 -22.07 47.27
C LEU A 10 25.94 -20.70 47.13
N ALA A 11 25.31 -20.29 48.23
CA ALA A 11 24.94 -18.89 48.46
C ALA A 11 26.27 -18.08 48.67
N ARG A 12 26.46 -17.08 47.84
CA ARG A 12 27.39 -15.99 48.15
C ARG A 12 26.65 -14.67 48.08
N THR A 13 26.25 -14.21 49.24
CA THR A 13 25.83 -12.86 49.56
C THR A 13 27.00 -11.90 49.27
N LEU A 14 26.88 -11.03 48.28
CA LEU A 14 27.76 -9.88 48.10
C LEU A 14 27.03 -8.64 48.62
N ALA A 15 27.46 -8.15 49.78
CA ALA A 15 27.07 -6.90 50.39
C ALA A 15 27.59 -5.71 49.56
N LEU A 16 26.71 -4.77 49.22
CA LEU A 16 27.07 -3.49 48.62
C LEU A 16 27.55 -2.53 49.70
N PRO A 17 28.64 -1.75 49.49
CA PRO A 17 29.07 -0.75 50.43
C PRO A 17 28.19 0.49 50.41
N ARG A 18 27.85 1.02 51.58
CA ARG A 18 27.20 2.30 51.80
C ARG A 18 28.14 3.43 51.41
N LEU A 19 27.75 4.23 50.42
CA LEU A 19 28.42 5.49 50.10
C LEU A 19 27.90 6.59 51.00
N GLY A 20 28.87 7.27 51.65
CA GLY A 20 28.65 8.33 52.59
C GLY A 20 28.16 9.64 51.94
N THR A 21 27.50 10.41 52.76
CA THR A 21 27.08 11.79 52.55
C THR A 21 28.25 12.69 52.22
N ALA A 22 28.27 13.27 51.01
CA ALA A 22 29.19 14.36 50.67
C ALA A 22 28.38 15.57 50.19
N ALA A 23 28.87 16.71 50.66
CA ALA A 23 28.37 18.07 50.63
C ALA A 23 27.70 18.56 49.33
N ARG A 24 26.65 19.36 49.51
CA ARG A 24 26.04 20.22 48.49
C ARG A 24 27.04 21.31 48.10
N THR A 25 27.51 21.26 46.87
CA THR A 25 28.18 22.39 46.23
C THR A 25 27.17 22.93 45.23
N GLU A 26 26.68 24.15 45.44
CA GLU A 26 25.85 24.91 44.52
C GLU A 26 26.66 25.16 43.25
N CYS A 27 26.19 24.60 42.15
CA CYS A 27 26.73 24.85 40.83
C CYS A 27 25.73 25.76 40.08
N THR A 28 26.11 27.02 39.86
CA THR A 28 25.44 28.00 39.03
C THR A 28 25.21 27.45 37.62
N PRO A 29 24.07 27.68 36.97
CA PRO A 29 23.87 27.24 35.63
C PRO A 29 24.62 28.15 34.64
N HIS A 30 25.78 27.74 34.19
CA HIS A 30 26.40 28.27 32.99
C HIS A 30 25.59 27.79 31.78
N GLN A 31 25.15 28.76 30.98
CA GLN A 31 24.52 28.60 29.68
C GLN A 31 25.35 27.68 28.77
N LEU A 32 25.01 26.41 28.71
CA LEU A 32 25.38 25.56 27.59
C LEU A 32 24.33 25.78 26.51
N GLY A 33 24.75 26.48 25.45
CA GLY A 33 23.98 26.64 24.23
C GLY A 33 23.50 25.28 23.76
N LEU A 34 22.18 25.15 23.70
CA LEU A 34 21.53 24.05 23.01
C LEU A 34 21.98 24.09 21.55
N ALA A 35 23.04 23.32 21.23
CA ALA A 35 23.27 22.89 19.86
C ALA A 35 21.99 22.23 19.43
N GLY A 36 21.23 22.92 18.57
CA GLY A 36 19.99 22.40 18.02
C GLY A 36 20.28 21.03 17.44
N THR A 37 19.70 20.03 18.02
CA THR A 37 19.56 18.75 17.35
C THR A 37 18.76 19.06 16.09
N LEU A 38 19.47 19.24 14.96
CA LEU A 38 18.87 19.20 13.63
C LEU A 38 18.21 17.83 13.55
N ALA A 39 16.91 17.80 13.90
CA ALA A 39 16.07 16.69 13.55
C ALA A 39 16.12 16.63 12.01
N LEU A 40 16.94 15.75 11.49
CA LEU A 40 16.89 15.39 10.07
C LEU A 40 15.43 15.16 9.76
N PRO A 41 14.86 15.79 8.70
CA PRO A 41 13.51 15.50 8.31
C PRO A 41 13.43 13.98 8.19
N LEU A 42 12.47 13.38 8.89
CA LEU A 42 12.15 11.97 8.71
C LEU A 42 11.84 11.82 7.23
N GLU A 43 12.86 11.49 6.43
CA GLU A 43 12.65 11.13 5.03
C GLU A 43 11.60 10.01 5.09
N LEU A 44 10.49 10.27 4.44
CA LEU A 44 9.37 9.34 4.41
C LEU A 44 9.85 8.10 3.65
N VAL A 45 10.42 7.14 4.38
CA VAL A 45 11.00 5.93 3.82
C VAL A 45 9.85 5.06 3.34
N MET A 46 9.72 4.93 2.01
CA MET A 46 8.79 3.98 1.42
C MET A 46 9.41 2.58 1.44
N ARG A 47 8.66 1.58 1.88
CA ARG A 47 9.13 0.18 1.96
C ARG A 47 8.01 -0.81 1.69
N ILE A 48 8.38 -2.04 1.36
CA ILE A 48 7.47 -3.18 1.32
C ILE A 48 7.17 -3.59 2.77
N THR A 49 5.88 -3.74 3.12
CA THR A 49 5.46 -3.96 4.51
C THR A 49 5.22 -5.42 4.87
N GLY A 50 5.05 -6.31 3.88
CA GLY A 50 4.79 -7.73 4.10
C GLY A 50 5.28 -8.64 2.99
N GLY A 51 5.18 -9.95 3.19
CA GLY A 51 5.60 -10.98 2.24
C GLY A 51 7.12 -11.21 2.22
N PHE A 52 7.62 -11.89 1.17
CA PHE A 52 9.03 -12.33 1.09
C PHE A 52 10.04 -11.18 0.96
N ALA A 53 9.61 -10.06 0.36
CA ALA A 53 10.45 -8.87 0.20
C ALA A 53 10.20 -7.80 1.30
N ALA A 54 9.57 -8.18 2.42
CA ALA A 54 9.28 -7.27 3.52
C ALA A 54 10.54 -6.51 4.01
N ARG A 55 10.35 -5.26 4.42
CA ARG A 55 11.38 -4.31 4.88
C ARG A 55 12.28 -3.75 3.78
N ARG A 56 12.21 -4.20 2.52
CA ARG A 56 12.98 -3.60 1.43
C ARG A 56 12.54 -2.17 1.20
N ILE A 57 13.51 -1.25 1.21
CA ILE A 57 13.31 0.18 0.99
C ILE A 57 13.13 0.41 -0.50
N LEU A 58 12.10 1.18 -0.87
CA LEU A 58 11.82 1.58 -2.23
C LEU A 58 12.35 2.99 -2.49
N LYS A 59 13.00 3.19 -3.61
CA LYS A 59 13.42 4.51 -4.09
C LYS A 59 12.20 5.37 -4.39
N VAL A 60 12.27 6.65 -4.02
CA VAL A 60 11.27 7.67 -4.35
C VAL A 60 11.97 8.76 -5.16
N PRO A 61 11.39 9.22 -6.28
CA PRO A 61 11.97 10.30 -7.07
C PRO A 61 12.10 11.59 -6.25
N LYS A 62 13.25 12.24 -6.28
CA LYS A 62 13.45 13.54 -5.63
C LYS A 62 12.63 14.63 -6.32
N GLY A 63 12.08 15.57 -5.56
CA GLY A 63 11.43 16.79 -6.05
C GLY A 63 9.99 16.64 -6.53
N LEU A 64 9.32 15.55 -6.20
CA LEU A 64 7.91 15.34 -6.49
C LEU A 64 7.08 15.43 -5.22
N ALA A 65 5.99 16.20 -5.29
CA ALA A 65 4.95 16.23 -4.27
C ALA A 65 4.12 14.91 -4.25
N VAL A 66 4.78 13.78 -4.51
CA VAL A 66 4.15 12.46 -4.37
C VAL A 66 4.15 12.16 -2.88
N ARG A 67 2.98 12.22 -2.27
CA ARG A 67 2.80 11.74 -0.90
C ARG A 67 2.75 10.21 -0.97
N PRO A 68 3.78 9.50 -0.48
CA PRO A 68 3.75 8.05 -0.48
C PRO A 68 2.59 7.56 0.38
N THR A 69 1.90 6.50 -0.05
CA THR A 69 0.87 5.84 0.77
C THR A 69 1.54 5.37 2.06
N PRO A 70 1.14 5.88 3.24
CA PRO A 70 1.79 5.52 4.50
C PRO A 70 1.76 4.00 4.75
N ASP A 71 2.79 3.47 5.41
CA ASP A 71 2.88 2.04 5.71
C ASP A 71 1.65 1.50 6.45
N LEU A 72 1.08 2.28 7.38
CA LEU A 72 -0.14 1.91 8.09
C LEU A 72 -1.35 1.76 7.15
N VAL A 73 -1.46 2.61 6.13
CA VAL A 73 -2.54 2.52 5.13
C VAL A 73 -2.32 1.27 4.28
N LYS A 74 -1.09 1.01 3.80
CA LYS A 74 -0.76 -0.21 3.06
C LYS A 74 -1.09 -1.45 3.88
N GLN A 75 -0.64 -1.52 5.13
CA GLN A 75 -0.93 -2.66 6.01
C GLN A 75 -2.44 -2.86 6.19
N ALA A 76 -3.22 -1.79 6.43
CA ALA A 76 -4.67 -1.89 6.57
C ALA A 76 -5.35 -2.39 5.29
N VAL A 77 -4.90 -1.94 4.11
CA VAL A 77 -5.37 -2.42 2.80
C VAL A 77 -5.07 -3.90 2.64
N PHE A 78 -3.81 -4.31 2.80
CA PHE A 78 -3.39 -5.68 2.58
C PHE A 78 -3.94 -6.67 3.62
N ASN A 79 -4.12 -6.25 4.88
CA ASN A 79 -4.84 -7.03 5.88
C ASN A 79 -6.32 -7.24 5.49
N SER A 80 -6.92 -6.23 4.83
CA SER A 80 -8.31 -6.34 4.35
C SER A 80 -8.44 -7.20 3.09
N LEU A 81 -7.42 -7.25 2.24
CA LEU A 81 -7.36 -8.11 1.07
C LEU A 81 -7.15 -9.58 1.48
N GLY A 82 -6.34 -9.82 2.53
CA GLY A 82 -6.05 -11.18 3.00
C GLY A 82 -5.52 -12.09 1.89
N GLY A 83 -6.05 -13.31 1.79
CA GLY A 83 -5.66 -14.30 0.78
C GLY A 83 -5.99 -13.97 -0.67
N ARG A 84 -6.76 -12.91 -0.94
CA ARG A 84 -7.11 -12.47 -2.31
C ARG A 84 -5.91 -12.01 -3.14
N VAL A 85 -4.78 -11.74 -2.49
CA VAL A 85 -3.56 -11.30 -3.17
C VAL A 85 -2.79 -12.48 -3.75
N VAL A 86 -2.90 -13.66 -3.12
CA VAL A 86 -2.15 -14.85 -3.54
C VAL A 86 -2.61 -15.31 -4.92
N GLU A 87 -1.66 -15.54 -5.82
CA GLU A 87 -1.85 -15.91 -7.22
C GLU A 87 -2.64 -14.88 -8.07
N ALA A 88 -3.04 -13.75 -7.48
CA ALA A 88 -3.83 -12.74 -8.17
C ALA A 88 -3.05 -12.12 -9.34
N ARG A 89 -3.77 -11.85 -10.42
CA ARG A 89 -3.33 -10.98 -11.50
C ARG A 89 -3.71 -9.55 -11.16
N VAL A 90 -2.70 -8.71 -10.95
CA VAL A 90 -2.84 -7.35 -10.40
C VAL A 90 -2.67 -6.28 -11.48
N LEU A 91 -3.51 -5.25 -11.46
CA LEU A 91 -3.33 -4.01 -12.21
C LEU A 91 -3.15 -2.84 -11.24
N GLU A 92 -2.05 -2.12 -11.32
CA GLU A 92 -1.84 -0.87 -10.59
C GLU A 92 -1.95 0.32 -11.56
N LEU A 93 -2.91 1.18 -11.28
CA LEU A 93 -3.14 2.43 -12.02
C LEU A 93 -2.53 3.60 -11.25
N PHE A 94 -1.91 4.55 -11.94
CA PHE A 94 -1.12 5.63 -11.33
C PHE A 94 0.02 5.08 -10.46
N ALA A 95 0.74 4.11 -11.00
CA ALA A 95 1.65 3.25 -10.24
C ALA A 95 2.81 3.99 -9.54
N GLY A 96 3.21 5.15 -10.04
CA GLY A 96 4.30 5.93 -9.46
C GLY A 96 5.59 5.10 -9.33
N THR A 97 5.94 4.74 -8.10
CA THR A 97 7.12 3.92 -7.78
C THR A 97 6.83 2.42 -7.74
N GLY A 98 5.59 2.00 -7.99
CA GLY A 98 5.14 0.61 -7.98
C GLY A 98 4.94 0.02 -6.58
N ALA A 99 4.76 0.88 -5.57
CA ALA A 99 4.74 0.42 -4.18
C ALA A 99 3.63 -0.60 -3.89
N LEU A 100 2.45 -0.45 -4.47
CA LEU A 100 1.33 -1.36 -4.23
C LEU A 100 1.49 -2.67 -5.01
N SER A 101 1.94 -2.63 -6.26
CA SER A 101 2.23 -3.85 -7.03
C SER A 101 3.38 -4.66 -6.43
N LEU A 102 4.45 -4.00 -6.00
CA LEU A 102 5.57 -4.67 -5.34
C LEU A 102 5.15 -5.30 -4.01
N GLU A 103 4.25 -4.65 -3.28
CA GLU A 103 3.63 -5.21 -2.08
C GLU A 103 2.78 -6.46 -2.42
N CYS A 104 1.95 -6.41 -3.50
CA CYS A 104 1.19 -7.56 -3.98
C CYS A 104 2.09 -8.74 -4.34
N LEU A 105 3.11 -8.49 -5.17
CA LEU A 105 4.07 -9.51 -5.57
C LEU A 105 4.79 -10.11 -4.37
N SER A 106 5.18 -9.27 -3.40
CA SER A 106 5.81 -9.73 -2.16
C SER A 106 4.91 -10.64 -1.34
N ARG A 107 3.60 -10.49 -1.46
CA ARG A 107 2.58 -11.29 -0.75
C ARG A 107 2.04 -12.46 -1.59
N GLY A 108 2.67 -12.76 -2.72
CA GLY A 108 2.39 -13.94 -3.53
C GLY A 108 1.44 -13.71 -4.70
N ALA A 109 1.26 -12.47 -5.19
CA ALA A 109 0.56 -12.25 -6.45
C ALA A 109 1.30 -12.94 -7.61
N GLY A 110 0.55 -13.52 -8.55
CA GLY A 110 1.11 -14.27 -9.67
C GLY A 110 1.74 -13.38 -10.73
N ALA A 111 1.13 -12.22 -11.00
CA ALA A 111 1.64 -11.23 -11.95
C ALA A 111 1.09 -9.84 -11.67
N ALA A 112 1.81 -8.81 -12.14
CA ALA A 112 1.36 -7.44 -12.05
C ALA A 112 1.55 -6.66 -13.36
N VAL A 113 0.64 -5.75 -13.65
CA VAL A 113 0.74 -4.74 -14.70
C VAL A 113 0.67 -3.36 -14.02
N CYS A 114 1.67 -2.53 -14.24
CA CYS A 114 1.72 -1.17 -13.72
C CYS A 114 1.53 -0.16 -14.85
N VAL A 115 0.60 0.77 -14.70
CA VAL A 115 0.39 1.87 -15.63
C VAL A 115 0.84 3.17 -14.96
N GLU A 116 1.85 3.81 -15.55
CA GLU A 116 2.41 5.07 -15.07
C GLU A 116 2.69 6.00 -16.24
N LYS A 117 2.20 7.24 -16.17
CA LYS A 117 2.36 8.21 -17.27
C LYS A 117 3.77 8.79 -17.35
N SER A 118 4.43 8.96 -16.21
CA SER A 118 5.76 9.54 -16.13
C SER A 118 6.85 8.50 -16.43
N ALA A 119 7.58 8.66 -17.52
CA ALA A 119 8.73 7.81 -17.84
C ALA A 119 9.78 7.79 -16.71
N ARG A 120 9.96 8.92 -16.00
CA ARG A 120 10.86 9.03 -14.85
C ARG A 120 10.40 8.16 -13.69
N HIS A 121 9.11 8.14 -13.37
CA HIS A 121 8.56 7.29 -12.31
C HIS A 121 8.63 5.82 -12.70
N ALA A 122 8.27 5.50 -13.93
CA ALA A 122 8.35 4.15 -14.45
C ALA A 122 9.79 3.58 -14.39
N GLU A 123 10.81 4.43 -14.59
CA GLU A 123 12.20 4.01 -14.43
C GLU A 123 12.55 3.71 -12.97
N VAL A 124 12.08 4.54 -12.02
CA VAL A 124 12.26 4.26 -10.58
C VAL A 124 11.53 2.98 -10.18
N LEU A 125 10.34 2.72 -10.74
CA LEU A 125 9.59 1.47 -10.52
C LEU A 125 10.42 0.26 -10.98
N ARG A 126 11.02 0.29 -12.18
CA ARG A 126 11.89 -0.79 -12.68
C ARG A 126 13.09 -1.02 -11.76
N GLN A 127 13.72 0.05 -11.27
CA GLN A 127 14.82 -0.05 -10.31
C GLN A 127 14.36 -0.67 -8.98
N ASN A 128 13.19 -0.32 -8.50
CA ASN A 128 12.59 -0.89 -7.30
C ASN A 128 12.30 -2.39 -7.48
N LEU A 129 11.74 -2.77 -8.63
CA LEU A 129 11.48 -4.18 -8.97
C LEU A 129 12.78 -5.00 -8.93
N GLN A 130 13.83 -4.51 -9.59
CA GLN A 130 15.13 -5.17 -9.63
C GLN A 130 15.76 -5.26 -8.23
N ALA A 131 15.78 -4.15 -7.48
CA ALA A 131 16.34 -4.09 -6.14
C ALA A 131 15.59 -5.01 -5.15
N ALA A 132 14.30 -5.21 -5.35
CA ALA A 132 13.49 -6.11 -4.55
C ALA A 132 13.68 -7.59 -4.88
N GLY A 133 14.43 -7.94 -5.94
CA GLY A 133 14.79 -9.31 -6.27
C GLY A 133 13.63 -10.14 -6.80
N PHE A 134 12.66 -9.52 -7.47
CA PHE A 134 11.57 -10.23 -8.14
C PHE A 134 12.06 -10.90 -9.44
N PRO A 135 11.45 -12.05 -9.82
CA PRO A 135 11.78 -12.70 -11.07
C PRO A 135 11.50 -11.79 -12.28
N PRO A 136 12.28 -11.94 -13.37
CA PRO A 136 11.96 -11.28 -14.63
C PRO A 136 10.58 -11.68 -15.14
N GLY A 137 9.84 -10.71 -15.71
CA GLY A 137 8.55 -10.97 -16.36
C GLY A 137 7.33 -10.99 -15.41
N VAL A 138 7.54 -11.02 -14.09
CA VAL A 138 6.42 -11.03 -13.12
C VAL A 138 5.66 -9.69 -13.08
N LEU A 139 6.29 -8.61 -13.52
CA LEU A 139 5.70 -7.27 -13.59
C LEU A 139 5.97 -6.62 -14.95
N GLN A 140 4.88 -6.16 -15.59
CA GLN A 140 4.93 -5.36 -16.82
C GLN A 140 4.71 -3.88 -16.48
N VAL A 141 5.56 -2.99 -17.02
CA VAL A 141 5.41 -1.53 -16.88
C VAL A 141 4.96 -0.93 -18.21
N ARG A 142 3.78 -0.30 -18.20
CA ARG A 142 3.22 0.46 -19.32
C ARG A 142 3.38 1.96 -19.07
N VAL A 143 4.19 2.62 -19.88
CA VAL A 143 4.42 4.08 -19.78
C VAL A 143 3.40 4.79 -20.65
N GLN A 144 2.22 5.07 -20.09
CA GLN A 144 1.11 5.70 -20.81
C GLN A 144 0.06 6.31 -19.87
N ASP A 145 -0.87 7.06 -20.44
CA ASP A 145 -2.02 7.58 -19.71
C ASP A 145 -2.94 6.44 -19.25
N VAL A 146 -3.46 6.53 -18.00
CA VAL A 146 -4.28 5.49 -17.37
C VAL A 146 -5.56 5.21 -18.15
N PHE A 147 -6.25 6.23 -18.64
CA PHE A 147 -7.52 6.06 -19.37
C PHE A 147 -7.30 5.42 -20.75
N ALA A 148 -6.21 5.81 -21.43
CA ALA A 148 -5.81 5.16 -22.66
C ALA A 148 -5.42 3.68 -22.43
N ALA A 149 -4.75 3.39 -21.31
CA ALA A 149 -4.41 2.02 -20.93
C ALA A 149 -5.66 1.17 -20.67
N LEU A 150 -6.63 1.69 -19.93
CA LEU A 150 -7.88 0.99 -19.62
C LEU A 150 -8.65 0.64 -20.90
N ALA A 151 -8.79 1.58 -21.84
CA ALA A 151 -9.44 1.32 -23.12
C ALA A 151 -8.75 0.20 -23.90
N GLN A 152 -7.41 0.21 -23.96
CA GLN A 152 -6.63 -0.83 -24.64
C GLN A 152 -6.73 -2.20 -23.95
N LEU A 153 -6.70 -2.23 -22.63
CA LEU A 153 -6.82 -3.46 -21.84
C LEU A 153 -8.22 -4.08 -22.00
N ALA A 154 -9.27 -3.26 -21.98
CA ALA A 154 -10.64 -3.70 -22.21
C ALA A 154 -10.81 -4.24 -23.64
N ALA A 155 -10.34 -3.52 -24.66
CA ALA A 155 -10.38 -3.97 -26.05
C ALA A 155 -9.60 -5.29 -26.29
N ALA A 156 -8.52 -5.51 -25.52
CA ALA A 156 -7.75 -6.75 -25.56
C ALA A 156 -8.39 -7.91 -24.76
N GLY A 157 -9.54 -7.67 -24.09
CA GLY A 157 -10.18 -8.67 -23.24
C GLY A 157 -9.42 -9.01 -21.96
N GLU A 158 -8.47 -8.17 -21.55
CA GLU A 158 -7.67 -8.40 -20.35
C GLU A 158 -8.53 -8.33 -19.08
N ARG A 159 -8.24 -9.22 -18.12
CA ARG A 159 -8.97 -9.26 -16.83
C ARG A 159 -7.99 -9.35 -15.67
N PHE A 160 -8.32 -8.67 -14.56
CA PHE A 160 -7.50 -8.62 -13.36
C PHE A 160 -8.34 -8.98 -12.14
N ASP A 161 -7.76 -9.77 -11.23
CA ASP A 161 -8.40 -10.14 -9.97
C ASP A 161 -8.40 -8.99 -8.98
N LEU A 162 -7.36 -8.14 -9.06
CA LEU A 162 -7.19 -7.00 -8.20
C LEU A 162 -6.72 -5.78 -9.00
N ILE A 163 -7.47 -4.68 -8.90
CA ILE A 163 -7.04 -3.38 -9.41
C ILE A 163 -6.77 -2.46 -8.23
N LEU A 164 -5.59 -1.86 -8.20
CA LEU A 164 -5.16 -0.89 -7.21
C LEU A 164 -4.99 0.46 -7.89
N ALA A 165 -5.58 1.51 -7.33
CA ALA A 165 -5.43 2.87 -7.85
C ALA A 165 -5.31 3.86 -6.69
N ASP A 166 -4.20 4.57 -6.61
CA ASP A 166 -3.97 5.67 -5.67
C ASP A 166 -3.60 6.93 -6.47
N PRO A 167 -4.59 7.53 -7.19
CA PRO A 167 -4.34 8.67 -8.07
C PRO A 167 -3.92 9.91 -7.29
N PRO A 168 -3.31 10.92 -7.95
CA PRO A 168 -3.07 12.22 -7.33
C PRO A 168 -4.35 12.78 -6.71
N TYR A 169 -4.25 13.25 -5.46
CA TYR A 169 -5.42 13.66 -4.70
C TYR A 169 -6.12 14.88 -5.31
N GLY A 170 -7.44 14.77 -5.38
CA GLY A 170 -8.31 15.85 -5.81
C GLY A 170 -8.39 16.98 -4.80
N GLU A 171 -8.92 18.11 -5.26
CA GLU A 171 -9.22 19.26 -4.45
C GLU A 171 -10.49 19.06 -3.60
N LYS A 172 -10.69 19.93 -2.61
CA LYS A 172 -11.92 19.95 -1.82
C LYS A 172 -13.09 20.39 -2.74
N ASN A 173 -14.13 19.55 -2.79
CA ASN A 173 -15.33 19.80 -3.59
C ASN A 173 -16.58 19.88 -2.71
N VAL A 174 -16.92 21.05 -2.23
CA VAL A 174 -18.14 21.25 -1.44
C VAL A 174 -19.29 21.64 -2.37
N GLY A 175 -20.40 20.87 -2.32
CA GLY A 175 -21.63 21.17 -3.07
C GLY A 175 -21.55 20.97 -4.59
N ARG A 176 -20.48 20.38 -5.13
CA ARG A 176 -20.32 20.03 -6.54
C ARG A 176 -19.71 18.65 -6.74
N ARG A 177 -19.97 18.02 -7.90
CA ARG A 177 -19.33 16.75 -8.25
C ARG A 177 -17.80 16.91 -8.33
N SER A 178 -17.07 15.92 -7.83
CA SER A 178 -15.62 15.88 -7.95
C SER A 178 -15.19 15.74 -9.42
N THR A 179 -14.09 16.42 -9.76
CA THR A 179 -13.40 16.29 -11.05
C THR A 179 -12.05 15.60 -10.93
N SER A 180 -11.79 14.99 -9.76
CA SER A 180 -10.53 14.30 -9.48
C SER A 180 -10.34 13.06 -10.38
N PHE A 181 -9.10 12.59 -10.45
CA PHE A 181 -8.81 11.33 -11.13
C PHE A 181 -9.54 10.14 -10.50
N ALA A 182 -9.77 10.17 -9.17
CA ALA A 182 -10.54 9.14 -8.49
C ALA A 182 -12.00 9.10 -8.98
N GLN A 183 -12.65 10.26 -9.12
CA GLN A 183 -14.01 10.32 -9.67
C GLN A 183 -14.05 9.90 -11.14
N ARG A 184 -13.09 10.38 -11.94
CA ARG A 184 -12.99 10.01 -13.36
C ARG A 184 -12.80 8.49 -13.55
N LEU A 185 -12.04 7.82 -12.66
CA LEU A 185 -11.92 6.37 -12.68
C LEU A 185 -13.26 5.68 -12.38
N LEU A 186 -14.02 6.17 -11.41
CA LEU A 186 -15.34 5.61 -11.09
C LEU A 186 -16.33 5.75 -12.26
N ASP A 187 -16.19 6.83 -13.04
CA ASP A 187 -17.03 7.14 -14.19
C ASP A 187 -16.54 6.42 -15.47
N GLU A 188 -15.35 5.82 -15.46
CA GLU A 188 -14.74 5.18 -16.63
C GLU A 188 -15.38 3.82 -16.94
N ALA A 189 -16.05 3.72 -18.08
CA ALA A 189 -16.78 2.52 -18.49
C ALA A 189 -15.87 1.29 -18.68
N ALA A 190 -14.62 1.50 -19.13
CA ALA A 190 -13.68 0.42 -19.35
C ALA A 190 -13.15 -0.19 -18.04
N LEU A 191 -13.24 0.52 -16.91
CA LEU A 191 -12.68 0.05 -15.64
C LEU A 191 -13.36 -1.22 -15.09
N PRO A 192 -14.71 -1.31 -15.02
CA PRO A 192 -15.36 -2.57 -14.62
C PRO A 192 -15.15 -3.69 -15.65
N GLU A 193 -14.93 -3.38 -16.92
CA GLU A 193 -14.70 -4.39 -17.96
C GLU A 193 -13.35 -5.10 -17.81
N VAL A 194 -12.35 -4.47 -17.23
CA VAL A 194 -11.03 -5.09 -16.97
C VAL A 194 -10.94 -5.81 -15.62
N LEU A 195 -12.02 -5.83 -14.83
CA LEU A 195 -12.10 -6.66 -13.63
C LEU A 195 -12.56 -8.07 -13.95
N ALA A 196 -11.96 -9.06 -13.32
CA ALA A 196 -12.47 -10.43 -13.30
C ALA A 196 -13.83 -10.48 -12.58
N ALA A 197 -14.60 -11.55 -12.79
CA ALA A 197 -15.98 -11.68 -12.27
C ALA A 197 -16.06 -11.47 -10.73
N GLU A 198 -15.07 -11.96 -9.96
CA GLU A 198 -14.96 -11.76 -8.52
C GLU A 198 -13.86 -10.75 -8.16
N GLY A 199 -13.41 -9.98 -9.15
CA GLY A 199 -12.36 -8.99 -9.02
C GLY A 199 -12.72 -7.85 -8.08
N LEU A 200 -11.70 -7.16 -7.58
CA LEU A 200 -11.85 -6.09 -6.62
C LEU A 200 -11.02 -4.86 -7.04
N LEU A 201 -11.65 -3.70 -7.03
CA LEU A 201 -10.98 -2.41 -7.15
C LEU A 201 -10.72 -1.85 -5.75
N VAL A 202 -9.46 -1.46 -5.47
CA VAL A 202 -9.09 -0.68 -4.29
C VAL A 202 -8.70 0.71 -4.77
N LEU A 203 -9.54 1.70 -4.45
CA LEU A 203 -9.39 3.09 -4.89
C LEU A 203 -9.05 4.00 -3.72
N GLY A 204 -7.88 4.66 -3.81
CA GLY A 204 -7.44 5.70 -2.89
C GLY A 204 -7.95 7.09 -3.30
N HIS A 205 -8.34 7.91 -2.32
CA HIS A 205 -8.63 9.32 -2.53
C HIS A 205 -8.50 10.12 -1.24
N ALA A 206 -8.41 11.45 -1.34
CA ALA A 206 -8.38 12.31 -0.18
C ALA A 206 -9.74 12.35 0.53
N ARG A 207 -9.74 12.41 1.86
CA ARG A 207 -10.96 12.57 2.66
C ARG A 207 -11.77 13.83 2.31
N ARG A 208 -11.08 14.89 1.88
CA ARG A 208 -11.68 16.16 1.45
C ARG A 208 -12.36 16.08 0.08
N ASP A 209 -12.06 15.04 -0.71
CA ASP A 209 -12.63 14.80 -2.03
C ASP A 209 -13.85 13.87 -1.88
N THR A 210 -15.04 14.43 -1.96
CA THR A 210 -16.29 13.68 -1.86
C THR A 210 -16.64 13.08 -3.22
N LEU A 211 -16.50 11.77 -3.34
CA LEU A 211 -16.83 11.05 -4.57
C LEU A 211 -18.30 10.67 -4.64
N SER A 212 -18.85 10.75 -5.86
CA SER A 212 -20.16 10.19 -6.20
C SER A 212 -19.95 8.77 -6.74
N LEU A 213 -20.50 7.78 -6.06
CA LEU A 213 -20.38 6.39 -6.51
C LEU A 213 -21.47 6.09 -7.56
N PRO A 214 -21.10 5.78 -8.82
CA PRO A 214 -22.06 5.35 -9.83
C PRO A 214 -22.75 4.02 -9.47
N ASP A 215 -23.97 3.79 -9.95
CA ASP A 215 -24.79 2.61 -9.62
C ASP A 215 -24.17 1.29 -10.06
N HIS A 216 -23.26 1.31 -11.03
CA HIS A 216 -22.53 0.13 -11.48
C HIS A 216 -21.41 -0.31 -10.55
N TRP A 217 -21.17 0.42 -9.42
CA TRP A 217 -20.24 0.03 -8.38
C TRP A 217 -20.96 -0.31 -7.09
N GLN A 218 -20.51 -1.37 -6.44
CA GLN A 218 -20.92 -1.75 -5.08
C GLN A 218 -19.73 -1.58 -4.13
N GLU A 219 -19.88 -0.72 -3.12
CA GLU A 219 -18.88 -0.60 -2.05
C GLU A 219 -18.96 -1.80 -1.10
N ARG A 220 -17.84 -2.48 -0.92
CA ARG A 220 -17.71 -3.65 -0.04
C ARG A 220 -17.10 -3.27 1.30
N LYS A 221 -16.18 -2.30 1.29
CA LYS A 221 -15.47 -1.82 2.48
C LYS A 221 -14.93 -0.42 2.26
N LEU A 222 -14.86 0.34 3.33
CA LEU A 222 -14.24 1.66 3.36
C LEU A 222 -13.23 1.69 4.52
N LEU A 223 -11.98 2.06 4.23
CA LEU A 223 -10.97 2.34 5.24
C LEU A 223 -10.69 3.84 5.27
N LYS A 224 -10.71 4.42 6.47
CA LYS A 224 -10.37 5.83 6.72
C LYS A 224 -9.09 5.88 7.54
N HIS A 225 -8.08 6.57 7.05
CA HIS A 225 -6.81 6.71 7.75
C HIS A 225 -6.25 8.13 7.57
N GLY A 226 -6.37 8.95 8.58
CA GLY A 226 -6.04 10.37 8.49
C GLY A 226 -6.81 11.05 7.35
N ASP A 227 -6.06 11.66 6.41
CA ASP A 227 -6.62 12.32 5.22
C ASP A 227 -6.89 11.38 4.04
N SER A 228 -6.55 10.10 4.16
CA SER A 228 -6.71 9.11 3.10
C SER A 228 -7.94 8.25 3.32
N ILE A 229 -8.64 7.94 2.24
CA ILE A 229 -9.72 6.96 2.19
C ILE A 229 -9.34 5.90 1.14
N MET A 230 -9.53 4.63 1.49
CA MET A 230 -9.39 3.51 0.57
C MET A 230 -10.74 2.80 0.45
N ARG A 231 -11.31 2.80 -0.75
CA ARG A 231 -12.58 2.15 -1.08
C ARG A 231 -12.34 0.81 -1.75
N PHE A 232 -13.03 -0.20 -1.30
CA PHE A 232 -13.02 -1.54 -1.89
C PHE A 232 -14.33 -1.70 -2.65
N LEU A 233 -14.26 -1.78 -3.97
CA LEU A 233 -15.39 -1.71 -4.88
C LEU A 233 -15.44 -2.95 -5.77
N ARG A 234 -16.65 -3.42 -6.08
CA ARG A 234 -16.90 -4.41 -7.11
C ARG A 234 -17.89 -3.87 -8.12
N PRO A 235 -17.87 -4.36 -9.34
CA PRO A 235 -18.98 -4.10 -10.24
C PRO A 235 -20.29 -4.58 -9.61
N ALA A 236 -21.33 -3.74 -9.67
CA ALA A 236 -22.67 -4.15 -9.28
C ALA A 236 -23.10 -5.25 -10.23
N ARG A 237 -23.55 -6.39 -9.72
CA ARG A 237 -24.12 -7.44 -10.58
C ARG A 237 -25.37 -6.88 -11.25
N MET A 238 -25.37 -6.83 -12.58
CA MET A 238 -26.59 -6.54 -13.32
C MET A 238 -27.63 -7.60 -12.94
N ALA A 239 -28.77 -7.16 -12.42
CA ALA A 239 -29.89 -8.06 -12.13
C ALA A 239 -30.30 -8.75 -13.45
N GLY A 240 -29.92 -10.03 -13.63
CA GLY A 240 -30.30 -10.80 -14.82
C GLY A 240 -29.21 -11.62 -15.49
N ALA A 241 -27.95 -11.53 -15.06
CA ALA A 241 -26.93 -12.46 -15.60
C ALA A 241 -27.14 -13.86 -15.00
N PRO A 242 -27.32 -14.93 -15.83
CA PRO A 242 -27.47 -16.28 -15.33
C PRO A 242 -26.21 -16.69 -14.57
N VAL A 243 -26.39 -17.21 -13.36
CA VAL A 243 -25.33 -17.88 -12.59
C VAL A 243 -24.92 -19.10 -13.43
N SER A 244 -23.73 -19.07 -14.03
CA SER A 244 -23.12 -20.27 -14.58
C SER A 244 -22.77 -21.17 -13.40
N ASP A 245 -23.66 -22.14 -13.13
CA ASP A 245 -23.45 -23.21 -12.16
C ASP A 245 -22.37 -24.16 -12.71
N PRO A 246 -21.16 -24.24 -12.13
CA PRO A 246 -20.11 -25.12 -12.60
C PRO A 246 -20.43 -26.60 -12.34
N ALA A 247 -21.57 -26.96 -11.76
CA ALA A 247 -21.95 -28.32 -11.39
C ALA A 247 -22.75 -29.09 -12.46
N ARG A 248 -22.99 -28.52 -13.68
CA ARG A 248 -23.74 -29.20 -14.76
C ARG A 248 -22.87 -29.65 -15.92
N SER A 249 -21.70 -30.16 -15.68
CA SER A 249 -20.97 -30.93 -16.68
C SER A 249 -20.37 -32.20 -16.01
N ARG A 250 -21.23 -33.19 -15.85
CA ARG A 250 -20.89 -34.59 -15.76
C ARG A 250 -21.76 -35.39 -16.72
#